data_6417e70aefff5cef5c1af9306637f1aa
#
_entry.id   6417e70aefff5cef5c1af9306637f1aa
#
_cell.length_a   1.000
_cell.length_b   1.000
_cell.length_c   1.000
_cell.angle_alpha   90.00
_cell.angle_beta   90.00
_cell.angle_gamma   90.00
#
_symmetry.space_group_name_H-M   'P 1'
#
loop_
_entity.id
_entity.type
_entity.pdbx_description
1 polymer ?
#
loop_
_entity_poly.entity_id
_entity_poly.type
_entity_poly.pdbx_seq_one_letter_code
_entity_poly.pdbx_strand_id
1 'polypeptide(L)'
;PISWDQHHLHSAVAVLRNVHIRPGVPPLVIAAPVELSSALPTEIFDDVLRQATPQLRGELSESGAARLRWARRPDWGGLEVDVDVAGTTSQTTLWLRPRTVITGQRRWTLPARTPAYRVPLPELPHGLRITDVSLAADCLQLSALLPEWRTELPLRYLESVITQLSQGALSFVWPPLRSGAD
;
A
#
# COMPACT_ATOMS: atom_id res chain seq x y z
N PRO A 1 11.46 10.51 4.15
CA PRO A 1 11.48 9.20 3.50
C PRO A 1 10.82 8.21 4.43
N ILE A 2 9.74 7.57 3.95
CA ILE A 2 9.07 6.49 4.68
C ILE A 2 10.06 5.33 4.67
N SER A 3 10.57 4.95 5.84
CA SER A 3 11.39 3.76 5.98
C SER A 3 10.47 2.54 5.97
N TRP A 4 10.22 2.00 4.80
CA TRP A 4 9.43 0.77 4.61
C TRP A 4 10.11 -0.47 5.19
N ASP A 5 11.40 -0.36 5.55
CA ASP A 5 12.22 -1.44 6.08
C ASP A 5 11.84 -1.90 7.50
N GLN A 6 11.04 -1.13 8.23
CA GLN A 6 10.72 -1.44 9.63
C GLN A 6 9.35 -2.07 9.85
N HIS A 7 8.50 -2.08 8.81
CA HIS A 7 7.16 -2.68 8.93
C HIS A 7 7.17 -4.08 8.33
N HIS A 8 6.98 -5.08 9.17
CA HIS A 8 6.77 -6.45 8.71
C HIS A 8 5.48 -6.51 7.91
N LEU A 9 5.59 -6.68 6.60
CA LEU A 9 4.45 -6.99 5.73
C LEU A 9 3.87 -8.33 6.20
N HIS A 10 2.65 -8.32 6.71
CA HIS A 10 2.01 -9.54 7.23
C HIS A 10 1.78 -10.55 6.12
N SER A 11 1.42 -10.10 4.96
CA SER A 11 1.37 -10.90 3.73
C SER A 11 1.49 -9.98 2.53
N ALA A 12 2.34 -10.33 1.59
CA ALA A 12 2.44 -9.66 0.32
C ALA A 12 2.38 -10.70 -0.80
N VAL A 13 1.52 -10.46 -1.77
CA VAL A 13 1.38 -11.32 -2.95
C VAL A 13 1.72 -10.47 -4.16
N ALA A 14 2.59 -11.00 -5.01
CA ALA A 14 2.92 -10.39 -6.29
C ALA A 14 2.50 -11.33 -7.42
N VAL A 15 1.69 -10.82 -8.33
CA VAL A 15 1.29 -11.53 -9.55
C VAL A 15 2.06 -10.91 -10.71
N LEU A 16 2.96 -11.68 -11.28
CA LEU A 16 3.78 -11.27 -12.41
C LEU A 16 3.08 -11.69 -13.71
N ARG A 17 2.83 -10.73 -14.58
CA ARG A 17 2.24 -11.01 -15.90
C ARG A 17 3.28 -10.83 -17.00
N ASN A 18 3.09 -11.53 -18.12
CA ASN A 18 3.95 -11.46 -19.30
C ASN A 18 5.45 -11.56 -18.95
N VAL A 19 5.82 -12.62 -18.23
CA VAL A 19 7.20 -12.84 -17.81
C VAL A 19 8.04 -13.23 -19.01
N HIS A 20 9.11 -12.48 -19.26
CA HIS A 20 10.11 -12.76 -20.29
C HIS A 20 11.48 -12.88 -19.67
N ILE A 21 12.25 -13.87 -20.14
CA ILE A 21 13.66 -14.03 -19.76
C ILE A 21 14.50 -13.61 -20.94
N ARG A 22 15.27 -12.54 -20.78
CA ARG A 22 16.26 -12.13 -21.78
C ARG A 22 17.57 -12.83 -21.48
N PRO A 23 18.12 -13.58 -22.44
CA PRO A 23 19.41 -14.24 -22.27
C PRO A 23 20.51 -13.19 -22.08
N GLY A 24 21.46 -13.50 -21.19
CA GLY A 24 22.61 -12.65 -20.85
C GLY A 24 23.38 -13.28 -19.71
N VAL A 25 24.45 -12.65 -19.30
CA VAL A 25 25.25 -13.06 -18.13
C VAL A 25 25.40 -11.87 -17.19
N PRO A 26 24.56 -11.79 -16.15
CA PRO A 26 23.44 -12.67 -15.76
C PRO A 26 22.20 -12.49 -16.66
N PRO A 27 21.32 -13.50 -16.76
CA PRO A 27 20.07 -13.36 -17.47
C PRO A 27 19.13 -12.38 -16.77
N LEU A 28 18.35 -11.61 -17.55
CA LEU A 28 17.42 -10.60 -17.07
C LEU A 28 15.98 -11.13 -17.14
N VAL A 29 15.29 -11.10 -16.02
CA VAL A 29 13.85 -11.37 -15.94
C VAL A 29 13.09 -10.05 -16.00
N ILE A 30 12.10 -9.98 -16.87
CA ILE A 30 11.23 -8.83 -17.08
C ILE A 30 9.80 -9.30 -16.90
N ALA A 31 9.03 -8.61 -16.07
CA ALA A 31 7.60 -8.83 -15.92
C ALA A 31 6.84 -7.50 -16.07
N ALA A 32 5.76 -7.49 -16.85
CA ALA A 32 4.97 -6.29 -17.08
C ALA A 32 3.52 -6.65 -17.43
N PRO A 33 2.51 -6.17 -16.69
CA PRO A 33 2.63 -5.51 -15.38
C PRO A 33 2.84 -6.49 -14.23
N VAL A 34 3.21 -5.97 -13.05
CA VAL A 34 3.20 -6.70 -11.79
C VAL A 34 2.11 -6.15 -10.90
N GLU A 35 1.17 -7.00 -10.51
CA GLU A 35 0.11 -6.67 -9.55
C GLU A 35 0.57 -7.05 -8.16
N LEU A 36 0.52 -6.12 -7.23
CA LEU A 36 0.91 -6.31 -5.85
C LEU A 36 -0.32 -6.18 -4.96
N SER A 37 -0.48 -7.12 -4.03
CA SER A 37 -1.49 -7.03 -2.96
C SER A 37 -0.81 -7.27 -1.63
N SER A 38 -1.09 -6.43 -0.66
CA SER A 38 -0.50 -6.56 0.68
C SER A 38 -1.51 -6.20 1.75
N ALA A 39 -1.47 -6.94 2.85
CA ALA A 39 -2.13 -6.58 4.08
C ALA A 39 -1.11 -5.87 4.98
N LEU A 40 -1.40 -4.64 5.34
CA LEU A 40 -0.56 -3.79 6.17
C LEU A 40 -1.17 -3.65 7.56
N PRO A 41 -0.35 -3.58 8.61
CA PRO A 41 -0.82 -3.25 9.94
C PRO A 41 -1.53 -1.89 9.96
N THR A 42 -2.48 -1.74 10.86
CA THR A 42 -3.29 -0.51 11.01
C THR A 42 -2.47 0.71 11.36
N GLU A 43 -1.34 0.52 12.02
CA GLU A 43 -0.42 1.58 12.45
C GLU A 43 0.18 2.35 11.26
N ILE A 44 0.35 1.67 10.12
CA ILE A 44 0.87 2.31 8.89
C ILE A 44 -0.06 3.42 8.42
N PHE A 45 -1.37 3.27 8.62
CA PHE A 45 -2.33 4.32 8.29
C PHE A 45 -2.06 5.62 9.08
N ASP A 46 -1.80 5.51 10.40
CA ASP A 46 -1.43 6.67 11.22
C ASP A 46 -0.10 7.28 10.80
N ASP A 47 0.89 6.45 10.44
CA ASP A 47 2.19 6.93 10.03
C ASP A 47 2.15 7.70 8.70
N VAL A 48 1.41 7.20 7.71
CA VAL A 48 1.18 7.90 6.43
C VAL A 48 0.45 9.22 6.66
N LEU A 49 -0.60 9.19 7.48
CA LEU A 49 -1.37 10.38 7.81
C LEU A 49 -0.52 11.43 8.53
N ARG A 50 0.31 11.01 9.46
CA ARG A 50 1.21 11.87 10.25
C ARG A 50 2.24 12.58 9.38
N GLN A 51 2.75 11.91 8.36
CA GLN A 51 3.68 12.51 7.41
C GLN A 51 3.00 13.55 6.51
N ALA A 52 1.79 13.24 6.05
CA ALA A 52 1.05 14.16 5.19
C ALA A 52 0.40 15.31 5.97
N THR A 53 -0.10 15.03 7.18
CA THR A 53 -0.84 15.98 8.01
C THR A 53 -0.54 15.73 9.50
N PRO A 54 0.52 16.32 10.05
CA PRO A 54 0.97 16.05 11.43
C PRO A 54 -0.06 16.41 12.52
N GLN A 55 -1.10 17.14 12.16
CA GLN A 55 -2.17 17.55 13.09
C GLN A 55 -3.23 16.48 13.29
N LEU A 56 -3.26 15.46 12.44
CA LEU A 56 -4.23 14.37 12.48
C LEU A 56 -3.59 13.07 12.98
N ARG A 57 -4.40 12.25 13.63
CA ARG A 57 -4.14 10.87 13.97
C ARG A 57 -5.17 10.00 13.29
N GLY A 58 -4.73 8.88 12.73
CA GLY A 58 -5.57 7.91 12.06
C GLY A 58 -5.65 6.62 12.86
N GLU A 59 -6.85 6.15 13.08
CA GLU A 59 -7.12 4.85 13.70
C GLU A 59 -8.10 4.09 12.81
N LEU A 60 -7.99 2.77 12.76
CA LEU A 60 -9.02 1.93 12.20
C LEU A 60 -9.97 1.50 13.32
N SER A 61 -11.26 1.65 13.07
CA SER A 61 -12.30 1.19 13.98
C SER A 61 -12.49 -0.32 13.82
N GLU A 62 -12.99 -1.00 14.85
CA GLU A 62 -13.38 -2.41 14.77
C GLU A 62 -14.39 -2.71 13.65
N SER A 63 -15.14 -1.70 13.21
CA SER A 63 -16.04 -1.80 12.05
C SER A 63 -15.34 -1.68 10.69
N GLY A 64 -14.01 -1.52 10.66
CA GLY A 64 -13.25 -1.30 9.42
C GLY A 64 -13.36 0.12 8.87
N ALA A 65 -13.92 1.08 9.62
CA ALA A 65 -13.95 2.47 9.20
C ALA A 65 -12.71 3.22 9.70
N ALA A 66 -12.16 4.10 8.86
CA ALA A 66 -11.09 4.98 9.30
C ALA A 66 -11.64 6.08 10.19
N ARG A 67 -10.99 6.30 11.32
CA ARG A 67 -11.29 7.38 12.26
C ARG A 67 -10.12 8.34 12.36
N LEU A 68 -10.40 9.62 12.12
CA LEU A 68 -9.43 10.70 12.27
C LEU A 68 -9.67 11.45 13.58
N ARG A 69 -8.60 11.78 14.28
CA ARG A 69 -8.64 12.61 15.49
C ARG A 69 -7.61 13.73 15.41
N TRP A 70 -7.86 14.82 16.11
CA TRP A 70 -6.86 15.88 16.25
C TRP A 70 -5.75 15.45 17.20
N ALA A 71 -4.50 15.49 16.73
CA ALA A 71 -3.35 15.06 17.54
C ALA A 71 -3.18 15.88 18.83
N ARG A 72 -3.51 17.18 18.79
CA ARG A 72 -3.40 18.08 19.93
C ARG A 72 -4.61 18.03 20.89
N ARG A 73 -5.73 17.48 20.48
CA ARG A 73 -6.99 17.45 21.24
C ARG A 73 -7.77 16.16 20.97
N PRO A 74 -7.26 15.03 21.41
CA PRO A 74 -7.89 13.73 21.15
C PRO A 74 -9.29 13.64 21.77
N ASP A 75 -9.57 14.40 22.84
CA ASP A 75 -10.85 14.40 23.55
C ASP A 75 -11.96 15.18 22.81
N TRP A 76 -11.63 15.97 21.77
CA TRP A 76 -12.62 16.73 21.02
C TRP A 76 -13.53 15.86 20.16
N GLY A 77 -13.21 14.58 20.05
CA GLY A 77 -13.96 13.62 19.27
C GLY A 77 -13.20 13.13 18.05
N GLY A 78 -13.90 12.53 17.13
CA GLY A 78 -13.33 11.92 15.92
C GLY A 78 -14.21 12.14 14.71
N LEU A 79 -13.60 11.93 13.56
CA LEU A 79 -14.24 11.98 12.26
C LEU A 79 -14.10 10.61 11.61
N GLU A 80 -15.21 9.91 11.38
CA GLU A 80 -15.19 8.70 10.56
C GLU A 80 -15.16 9.10 9.09
N VAL A 81 -14.27 8.49 8.34
CA VAL A 81 -14.03 8.80 6.93
C VAL A 81 -14.02 7.53 6.09
N ASP A 82 -14.53 7.64 4.88
CA ASP A 82 -14.22 6.69 3.83
C ASP A 82 -12.87 7.06 3.21
N VAL A 83 -12.13 6.05 2.83
CA VAL A 83 -10.82 6.21 2.20
C VAL A 83 -10.91 5.68 0.79
N ASP A 84 -10.67 6.55 -0.17
CA ASP A 84 -10.60 6.19 -1.59
C ASP A 84 -9.24 6.59 -2.15
N VAL A 85 -8.77 5.89 -3.16
CA VAL A 85 -7.55 6.22 -3.87
C VAL A 85 -7.87 6.64 -5.29
N ALA A 86 -7.36 7.78 -5.68
CA ALA A 86 -7.37 8.20 -7.07
C ALA A 86 -5.97 8.67 -7.44
N GLY A 87 -5.49 8.22 -8.57
CA GLY A 87 -4.15 8.59 -9.04
C GLY A 87 -4.06 8.62 -10.55
N THR A 88 -3.25 9.54 -11.03
CA THR A 88 -2.72 9.55 -12.38
C THR A 88 -1.36 8.84 -12.40
N THR A 89 -0.75 8.78 -13.57
CA THR A 89 0.53 8.09 -13.83
C THR A 89 1.69 8.52 -12.92
N SER A 90 1.63 9.74 -12.36
CA SER A 90 2.73 10.35 -11.60
C SER A 90 2.38 10.71 -10.15
N GLN A 91 1.11 10.72 -9.77
CA GLN A 91 0.72 11.13 -8.43
C GLN A 91 -0.46 10.31 -7.92
N THR A 92 -0.25 9.62 -6.81
CA THR A 92 -1.34 8.96 -6.08
C THR A 92 -1.87 9.89 -5.00
N THR A 93 -3.17 10.05 -4.94
CA THR A 93 -3.86 10.89 -3.97
C THR A 93 -4.84 10.05 -3.17
N LEU A 94 -4.75 10.11 -1.88
CA LEU A 94 -5.72 9.54 -0.97
C LEU A 94 -6.84 10.56 -0.75
N TRP A 95 -8.08 10.12 -0.90
CA TRP A 95 -9.26 10.92 -0.65
C TRP A 95 -9.93 10.45 0.62
N LEU A 96 -10.02 11.34 1.59
CA LEU A 96 -10.68 11.10 2.86
C LEU A 96 -12.04 11.80 2.83
N ARG A 97 -13.12 11.02 2.72
CA ARG A 97 -14.48 11.55 2.67
C ARG A 97 -15.12 11.44 4.04
N PRO A 98 -15.38 12.57 4.72
CA PRO A 98 -16.03 12.55 6.01
C PRO A 98 -17.46 11.99 5.93
N ARG A 99 -17.79 11.08 6.83
CA ARG A 99 -19.12 10.45 6.96
C ARG A 99 -19.82 10.81 8.26
N THR A 100 -19.09 10.74 9.36
CA THR A 100 -19.69 10.87 10.68
C THR A 100 -18.76 11.67 11.59
N VAL A 101 -19.30 12.66 12.27
CA VAL A 101 -18.62 13.35 13.37
C VAL A 101 -19.00 12.67 14.67
N ILE A 102 -18.02 12.36 15.50
CA ILE A 102 -18.21 11.75 16.82
C ILE A 102 -17.70 12.74 17.87
N THR A 103 -18.54 13.10 18.82
CA THR A 103 -18.17 13.95 19.96
C THR A 103 -18.74 13.35 21.23
N GLY A 104 -17.88 12.80 22.06
CA GLY A 104 -18.32 12.00 23.21
C GLY A 104 -19.16 10.80 22.77
N GLN A 105 -20.39 10.70 23.25
CA GLN A 105 -21.33 9.65 22.88
C GLN A 105 -22.25 10.01 21.69
N ARG A 106 -22.14 11.22 21.17
CA ARG A 106 -23.01 11.69 20.08
C ARG A 106 -22.36 11.44 18.74
N ARG A 107 -23.17 10.96 17.78
CA ARG A 107 -22.76 10.71 16.40
C ARG A 107 -23.67 11.51 15.47
N TRP A 108 -23.09 12.28 14.56
CA TRP A 108 -23.82 13.03 13.54
C TRP A 108 -23.35 12.61 12.16
N THR A 109 -24.26 12.08 11.38
CA THR A 109 -23.99 11.75 9.98
C THR A 109 -23.89 13.04 9.17
N LEU A 110 -22.82 13.18 8.42
CA LEU A 110 -22.60 14.32 7.56
C LEU A 110 -23.34 14.14 6.22
N PRO A 111 -23.77 15.24 5.59
CA PRO A 111 -24.37 15.18 4.26
C PRO A 111 -23.42 14.55 3.24
N ALA A 112 -23.96 13.82 2.25
CA ALA A 112 -23.19 13.20 1.18
C ALA A 112 -22.38 14.21 0.32
N ARG A 113 -22.75 15.49 0.38
CA ARG A 113 -22.06 16.61 -0.31
C ARG A 113 -20.86 17.15 0.47
N THR A 114 -20.55 16.61 1.64
CA THR A 114 -19.38 17.04 2.41
C THR A 114 -18.12 16.85 1.56
N PRO A 115 -17.29 17.90 1.39
CA PRO A 115 -16.09 17.82 0.58
C PRO A 115 -15.13 16.76 1.11
N ALA A 116 -14.54 15.99 0.20
CA ALA A 116 -13.47 15.06 0.53
C ALA A 116 -12.15 15.83 0.73
N TYR A 117 -11.36 15.40 1.68
CA TYR A 117 -10.01 15.92 1.93
C TYR A 117 -8.97 15.15 1.11
N ARG A 118 -8.06 15.87 0.47
CA ARG A 118 -7.01 15.30 -0.36
C ARG A 118 -5.71 15.18 0.42
N VAL A 119 -5.17 13.98 0.46
CA VAL A 119 -3.85 13.70 1.01
C VAL A 119 -2.94 13.23 -0.12
N PRO A 120 -2.02 14.06 -0.60
CA PRO A 120 -1.06 13.62 -1.61
C PRO A 120 -0.14 12.58 -0.98
N LEU A 121 -0.01 11.43 -1.63
CA LEU A 121 0.96 10.42 -1.24
C LEU A 121 2.32 10.73 -1.88
N PRO A 122 3.43 10.40 -1.20
CA PRO A 122 4.75 10.55 -1.78
C PRO A 122 4.90 9.66 -3.03
N GLU A 123 5.76 10.06 -3.93
CA GLU A 123 6.11 9.23 -5.08
C GLU A 123 6.71 7.91 -4.60
N LEU A 124 6.13 6.81 -5.08
CA LEU A 124 6.60 5.48 -4.77
C LEU A 124 7.73 5.08 -5.73
N PRO A 125 8.70 4.31 -5.25
CA PRO A 125 9.85 3.91 -6.06
C PRO A 125 9.41 3.07 -7.27
N HIS A 126 10.21 3.11 -8.34
CA HIS A 126 10.04 2.31 -9.55
C HIS A 126 8.71 2.51 -10.31
N GLY A 127 8.01 3.63 -10.08
CA GLY A 127 6.73 3.90 -10.71
C GLY A 127 5.57 3.05 -10.18
N LEU A 128 5.73 2.50 -8.98
CA LEU A 128 4.66 1.77 -8.28
C LEU A 128 3.45 2.70 -8.06
N ARG A 129 2.27 2.21 -8.37
CA ARG A 129 1.00 2.95 -8.20
C ARG A 129 0.07 2.17 -7.31
N ILE A 130 -0.45 2.83 -6.30
CA ILE A 130 -1.54 2.27 -5.51
C ILE A 130 -2.81 2.38 -6.35
N THR A 131 -3.47 1.26 -6.58
CA THR A 131 -4.69 1.16 -7.38
C THR A 131 -5.94 1.07 -6.53
N ASP A 132 -5.82 0.48 -5.34
CA ASP A 132 -6.92 0.35 -4.41
C ASP A 132 -6.43 0.32 -2.96
N VAL A 133 -7.25 0.84 -2.06
CA VAL A 133 -7.06 0.76 -0.62
C VAL A 133 -8.39 0.40 0.01
N SER A 134 -8.45 -0.72 0.68
CA SER A 134 -9.61 -1.13 1.44
C SER A 134 -9.27 -1.34 2.91
N LEU A 135 -10.21 -0.99 3.76
CA LEU A 135 -10.05 -1.04 5.20
C LEU A 135 -10.76 -2.27 5.74
N ALA A 136 -10.05 -3.12 6.45
CA ALA A 136 -10.61 -4.22 7.23
C ALA A 136 -10.46 -3.91 8.72
N ALA A 137 -11.09 -4.70 9.58
CA ALA A 137 -11.11 -4.42 11.03
C ALA A 137 -9.70 -4.40 11.66
N ASP A 138 -8.80 -5.19 11.12
CA ASP A 138 -7.46 -5.46 11.68
C ASP A 138 -6.31 -5.11 10.73
N CYS A 139 -6.62 -4.79 9.48
CA CYS A 139 -5.58 -4.49 8.48
C CYS A 139 -6.05 -3.51 7.41
N LEU A 140 -5.08 -2.87 6.80
CA LEU A 140 -5.22 -2.08 5.58
C LEU A 140 -4.85 -2.97 4.39
N GLN A 141 -5.81 -3.32 3.55
CA GLN A 141 -5.53 -4.01 2.30
C GLN A 141 -5.14 -3.00 1.23
N LEU A 142 -4.01 -3.20 0.63
CA LEU A 142 -3.46 -2.31 -0.39
C LEU A 142 -3.21 -3.10 -1.67
N SER A 143 -3.74 -2.59 -2.77
CA SER A 143 -3.43 -3.08 -4.10
C SER A 143 -2.60 -2.05 -4.84
N ALA A 144 -1.59 -2.52 -5.55
CA ALA A 144 -0.70 -1.66 -6.31
C ALA A 144 -0.31 -2.30 -7.63
N LEU A 145 0.04 -1.48 -8.60
CA LEU A 145 0.48 -1.88 -9.92
C LEU A 145 1.87 -1.32 -10.18
N LEU A 146 2.80 -2.20 -10.52
CA LEU A 146 4.10 -1.83 -11.05
C LEU A 146 4.09 -2.04 -12.56
N PRO A 147 4.28 -1.00 -13.38
CA PRO A 147 4.17 -1.11 -14.84
C PRO A 147 5.15 -2.10 -15.43
N GLU A 148 6.35 -2.12 -14.93
CA GLU A 148 7.41 -3.04 -15.35
C GLU A 148 8.36 -3.31 -14.19
N TRP A 149 8.72 -4.56 -14.04
CA TRP A 149 9.71 -5.01 -13.09
C TRP A 149 10.83 -5.76 -13.81
N ARG A 150 12.06 -5.40 -13.47
CA ARG A 150 13.26 -6.01 -14.05
C ARG A 150 14.18 -6.44 -12.92
N THR A 151 14.69 -7.65 -13.02
CA THR A 151 15.72 -8.14 -12.08
C THR A 151 16.70 -9.05 -12.79
N GLU A 152 17.95 -8.97 -12.37
CA GLU A 152 18.96 -9.94 -12.77
C GLU A 152 18.74 -11.24 -11.99
N LEU A 153 18.72 -12.35 -12.70
CA LEU A 153 18.56 -13.67 -12.11
C LEU A 153 19.93 -14.32 -11.95
N PRO A 154 20.44 -14.50 -10.73
CA PRO A 154 21.66 -15.27 -10.53
C PRO A 154 21.49 -16.69 -11.09
N LEU A 155 22.47 -17.21 -11.81
CA LEU A 155 22.41 -18.50 -12.51
C LEU A 155 21.97 -19.65 -11.60
N ARG A 156 22.34 -19.61 -10.33
CA ARG A 156 21.99 -20.64 -9.32
C ARG A 156 20.47 -20.73 -9.06
N TYR A 157 19.69 -19.71 -9.39
CA TYR A 157 18.23 -19.71 -9.22
C TYR A 157 17.47 -20.01 -10.52
N LEU A 158 18.17 -20.05 -11.66
CA LEU A 158 17.55 -20.25 -12.96
C LEU A 158 16.85 -21.62 -13.03
N GLU A 159 17.50 -22.67 -12.55
CA GLU A 159 16.94 -24.03 -12.54
C GLU A 159 15.69 -24.14 -11.68
N SER A 160 15.70 -23.53 -10.50
CA SER A 160 14.52 -23.53 -9.61
C SER A 160 13.35 -22.76 -10.21
N VAL A 161 13.60 -21.63 -10.85
CA VAL A 161 12.56 -20.83 -11.53
C VAL A 161 11.97 -21.58 -12.72
N ILE A 162 12.78 -22.22 -13.55
CA ILE A 162 12.31 -23.02 -14.68
C ILE A 162 11.46 -24.19 -14.19
N THR A 163 11.88 -24.88 -13.14
CA THR A 163 11.14 -25.98 -12.54
C THR A 163 9.78 -25.54 -12.00
N GLN A 164 9.73 -24.40 -11.32
CA GLN A 164 8.48 -23.85 -10.79
C GLN A 164 7.53 -23.35 -11.89
N LEU A 165 8.08 -22.71 -12.94
CA LEU A 165 7.28 -22.28 -14.10
C LEU A 165 6.67 -23.48 -14.83
N SER A 166 7.40 -24.60 -14.95
CA SER A 166 6.90 -25.80 -15.59
C SER A 166 5.82 -26.55 -14.77
N GLN A 167 5.79 -26.34 -13.45
CA GLN A 167 4.78 -26.92 -12.55
C GLN A 167 3.51 -26.08 -12.38
N GLY A 168 3.45 -24.90 -13.00
CA GLY A 168 2.25 -24.03 -12.99
C GLY A 168 1.94 -23.39 -11.65
N ALA A 169 2.80 -23.48 -10.65
CA ALA A 169 2.62 -22.93 -9.32
C ALA A 169 3.78 -21.99 -8.95
N LEU A 170 3.58 -20.69 -9.13
CA LEU A 170 4.53 -19.67 -8.64
C LEU A 170 4.14 -19.24 -7.24
N SER A 171 4.70 -19.91 -6.23
CA SER A 171 4.80 -19.36 -4.88
C SER A 171 6.23 -18.85 -4.69
N PHE A 172 6.45 -17.58 -4.91
CA PHE A 172 7.75 -16.95 -4.70
C PHE A 172 7.79 -16.38 -3.28
N VAL A 173 8.63 -16.96 -2.42
CA VAL A 173 9.03 -16.32 -1.16
C VAL A 173 10.19 -15.40 -1.50
N TRP A 174 9.97 -14.10 -1.45
CA TRP A 174 10.96 -13.09 -1.76
C TRP A 174 12.07 -13.07 -0.70
N PRO A 175 13.35 -13.21 -1.08
CA PRO A 175 14.43 -12.92 -0.14
C PRO A 175 14.43 -11.40 0.18
N PRO A 176 14.76 -11.00 1.42
CA PRO A 176 14.79 -9.60 1.80
C PRO A 176 15.73 -8.84 0.85
N LEU A 177 15.23 -7.72 0.33
CA LEU A 177 16.00 -6.79 -0.49
C LEU A 177 17.24 -6.36 0.31
N ARG A 178 18.40 -6.83 -0.06
CA ARG A 178 19.65 -6.23 0.43
C ARG A 178 19.75 -4.85 -0.19
N SER A 179 19.57 -3.84 0.65
CA SER A 179 19.93 -2.46 0.35
C SER A 179 21.43 -2.47 0.03
N GLY A 180 21.78 -2.34 -1.25
CA GLY A 180 23.14 -2.09 -1.66
C GLY A 180 23.51 -0.69 -1.17
N ALA A 181 24.32 -0.65 -0.13
CA ALA A 181 25.12 0.52 0.17
C ALA A 181 26.27 0.57 -0.85
N ASP A 182 26.28 1.63 -1.66
CA ASP A 182 27.45 2.36 -2.12
C ASP A 182 26.99 3.76 -2.56
#